data_bab2a81362ded21162e1bb22b334a19f
#
_entry.id   bab2a81362ded21162e1bb22b334a19f
#
_cell.length_a   1.000
_cell.length_b   1.000
_cell.length_c   1.000
_cell.angle_alpha   90.00
_cell.angle_beta   90.00
_cell.angle_gamma   90.00
#
_symmetry.space_group_name_H-M   'P 1'
#
loop_
_entity.id
_entity.type
_entity.pdbx_description
1 polymer ?
#
loop_
_entity_poly.entity_id
_entity_poly.type
_entity_poly.pdbx_seq_one_letter_code
_entity_poly.pdbx_strand_id
1 'polypeptide(L)'
;LAPLSPPRKVFILDEAHMLSKSAFNALLKTLEEPPPHVLFVFATTEPERMPPTILSRTQHFRFRRLTEEEIAFKLRRILEAVGREAEEEALLLLARLADGALRDAESLLERFLLLEGPLTRKEVERALGLPPREALAEIAASLARGKTAEALGLARRLYGEGYAPRSLVSGLLEVFREGLYAAFGLAGTPLPAPPPALIAALRSGGKFREGNR
;
A
#
# COMPACT_ATOMS: atom_id res chain seq x y z
N LEU A 1 -14.45 -26.82 27.77
CA LEU A 1 -15.18 -27.52 26.70
C LEU A 1 -14.19 -28.36 25.91
N ALA A 2 -14.43 -29.67 25.83
CA ALA A 2 -13.59 -30.58 25.04
C ALA A 2 -13.70 -30.23 23.55
N PRO A 3 -12.67 -30.50 22.73
CA PRO A 3 -12.74 -30.31 21.29
C PRO A 3 -13.72 -31.30 20.67
N LEU A 4 -14.45 -30.81 19.63
CA LEU A 4 -15.36 -31.66 18.86
C LEU A 4 -14.62 -32.67 17.98
N SER A 5 -13.36 -32.42 17.71
CA SER A 5 -12.43 -33.30 16.99
C SER A 5 -11.03 -33.19 17.61
N PRO A 6 -10.31 -34.32 17.85
CA PRO A 6 -8.94 -34.23 18.29
C PRO A 6 -8.02 -33.68 17.23
N PRO A 7 -6.84 -33.06 17.59
CA PRO A 7 -6.30 -33.08 18.92
C PRO A 7 -6.51 -31.78 19.73
N ARG A 8 -6.97 -30.66 19.16
CA ARG A 8 -6.97 -29.36 19.86
C ARG A 8 -8.16 -28.48 19.54
N LYS A 9 -8.57 -27.68 20.52
CA LYS A 9 -9.51 -26.57 20.35
C LYS A 9 -8.73 -25.25 20.24
N VAL A 10 -8.91 -24.53 19.13
CA VAL A 10 -8.23 -23.26 18.87
C VAL A 10 -9.21 -22.13 19.09
N PHE A 11 -8.84 -21.15 19.91
CA PHE A 11 -9.55 -19.88 20.07
C PHE A 11 -8.73 -18.78 19.45
N ILE A 12 -9.29 -18.11 18.43
CA ILE A 12 -8.68 -16.96 17.78
C ILE A 12 -9.42 -15.72 18.27
N LEU A 13 -8.68 -14.80 18.92
CA LEU A 13 -9.17 -13.52 19.38
C LEU A 13 -8.54 -12.45 18.47
N ASP A 14 -9.33 -11.98 17.53
CA ASP A 14 -8.93 -10.91 16.63
C ASP A 14 -9.07 -9.55 17.33
N GLU A 15 -8.20 -8.59 16.97
CA GLU A 15 -8.08 -7.28 17.62
C GLU A 15 -8.08 -7.38 19.15
N ALA A 16 -7.27 -8.28 19.67
CA ALA A 16 -7.26 -8.64 21.09
C ALA A 16 -7.04 -7.45 22.03
N HIS A 17 -6.37 -6.36 21.58
CA HIS A 17 -6.20 -5.13 22.35
C HIS A 17 -7.53 -4.44 22.72
N MET A 18 -8.65 -4.78 22.05
CA MET A 18 -9.98 -4.27 22.34
C MET A 18 -10.64 -4.98 23.54
N LEU A 19 -10.06 -6.08 24.05
CA LEU A 19 -10.57 -6.75 25.22
C LEU A 19 -10.48 -5.85 26.47
N SER A 20 -11.49 -5.92 27.33
CA SER A 20 -11.46 -5.21 28.61
C SER A 20 -10.40 -5.79 29.56
N LYS A 21 -9.92 -4.98 30.50
CA LYS A 21 -8.99 -5.43 31.55
C LYS A 21 -9.55 -6.63 32.35
N SER A 22 -10.86 -6.64 32.62
CA SER A 22 -11.52 -7.76 33.30
C SER A 22 -11.52 -9.04 32.47
N ALA A 23 -11.70 -8.94 31.12
CA ALA A 23 -11.63 -10.07 30.24
C ALA A 23 -10.20 -10.65 30.18
N PHE A 24 -9.18 -9.80 30.10
CA PHE A 24 -7.79 -10.26 30.18
C PHE A 24 -7.50 -10.97 31.51
N ASN A 25 -7.93 -10.38 32.64
CA ASN A 25 -7.73 -11.00 33.95
C ASN A 25 -8.39 -12.39 34.05
N ALA A 26 -9.58 -12.56 33.45
CA ALA A 26 -10.26 -13.86 33.43
C ALA A 26 -9.49 -14.91 32.62
N LEU A 27 -8.74 -14.49 31.60
CA LEU A 27 -7.91 -15.40 30.78
C LEU A 27 -6.59 -15.79 31.45
N LEU A 28 -6.06 -14.97 32.40
CA LEU A 28 -4.73 -15.19 32.98
C LEU A 28 -4.59 -16.59 33.59
N LYS A 29 -5.58 -17.06 34.38
CA LYS A 29 -5.55 -18.39 34.99
C LYS A 29 -5.43 -19.49 33.95
N THR A 30 -6.16 -19.38 32.84
CA THR A 30 -6.12 -20.38 31.76
C THR A 30 -4.82 -20.30 30.94
N LEU A 31 -4.21 -19.11 30.86
CA LEU A 31 -2.92 -18.94 30.17
C LEU A 31 -1.74 -19.38 31.03
N GLU A 32 -1.87 -19.36 32.34
CA GLU A 32 -0.87 -19.90 33.29
C GLU A 32 -0.86 -21.41 33.28
N GLU A 33 -2.02 -22.04 33.29
CA GLU A 33 -2.20 -23.47 33.27
C GLU A 33 -3.13 -23.90 32.12
N PRO A 34 -2.64 -23.82 30.86
CA PRO A 34 -3.49 -24.12 29.71
C PRO A 34 -3.84 -25.59 29.63
N PRO A 35 -5.12 -25.94 29.43
CA PRO A 35 -5.49 -27.32 29.16
C PRO A 35 -4.76 -27.82 27.92
N PRO A 36 -4.26 -29.07 27.88
CA PRO A 36 -3.40 -29.58 26.82
C PRO A 36 -4.07 -29.61 25.44
N HIS A 37 -5.40 -29.55 25.40
CA HIS A 37 -6.21 -29.51 24.18
C HIS A 37 -6.64 -28.11 23.76
N VAL A 38 -6.18 -27.03 24.43
CA VAL A 38 -6.57 -25.66 24.15
C VAL A 38 -5.39 -24.85 23.63
N LEU A 39 -5.62 -24.10 22.57
CA LEU A 39 -4.67 -23.15 22.02
C LEU A 39 -5.37 -21.79 21.88
N PHE A 40 -4.74 -20.74 22.40
CA PHE A 40 -5.16 -19.37 22.18
C PHE A 40 -4.26 -18.69 21.14
N VAL A 41 -4.87 -17.99 20.20
CA VAL A 41 -4.20 -17.13 19.24
C VAL A 41 -4.77 -15.72 19.42
N PHE A 42 -3.92 -14.78 19.82
CA PHE A 42 -4.26 -13.37 19.94
C PHE A 42 -3.70 -12.65 18.72
N ALA A 43 -4.56 -12.07 17.89
CA ALA A 43 -4.17 -11.19 16.81
C ALA A 43 -4.41 -9.72 17.22
N THR A 44 -3.44 -8.85 16.94
CA THR A 44 -3.56 -7.43 17.27
C THR A 44 -2.74 -6.57 16.32
N THR A 45 -3.27 -5.42 15.96
CA THR A 45 -2.58 -4.35 15.23
C THR A 45 -1.81 -3.42 16.17
N GLU A 46 -2.10 -3.44 17.49
CA GLU A 46 -1.53 -2.56 18.50
C GLU A 46 -0.94 -3.39 19.68
N PRO A 47 0.20 -4.08 19.48
CA PRO A 47 0.78 -4.94 20.49
C PRO A 47 1.17 -4.20 21.78
N GLU A 48 1.49 -2.91 21.69
CA GLU A 48 1.81 -2.05 22.83
C GLU A 48 0.62 -1.82 23.78
N ARG A 49 -0.60 -2.03 23.32
CA ARG A 49 -1.82 -1.95 24.16
C ARG A 49 -2.17 -3.27 24.85
N MET A 50 -1.46 -4.35 24.52
CA MET A 50 -1.65 -5.63 25.18
C MET A 50 -1.03 -5.62 26.58
N PRO A 51 -1.73 -6.19 27.60
CA PRO A 51 -1.18 -6.26 28.95
C PRO A 51 0.15 -7.05 28.98
N PRO A 52 1.19 -6.54 29.66
CA PRO A 52 2.47 -7.24 29.79
C PRO A 52 2.32 -8.66 30.39
N THR A 53 1.32 -8.86 31.24
CA THR A 53 0.98 -10.16 31.84
C THR A 53 0.50 -11.20 30.83
N ILE A 54 -0.13 -10.79 29.73
CA ILE A 54 -0.52 -11.65 28.61
C ILE A 54 0.70 -11.89 27.72
N LEU A 55 1.42 -10.80 27.37
CA LEU A 55 2.59 -10.89 26.53
C LEU A 55 3.65 -11.83 27.09
N SER A 56 3.91 -11.81 28.40
CA SER A 56 4.91 -12.70 29.04
C SER A 56 4.54 -14.19 29.00
N ARG A 57 3.29 -14.54 28.70
CA ARG A 57 2.77 -15.93 28.64
C ARG A 57 2.43 -16.39 27.24
N THR A 58 2.79 -15.60 26.24
CA THR A 58 2.51 -15.89 24.82
C THR A 58 3.80 -15.88 24.01
N GLN A 59 3.80 -16.64 22.92
CA GLN A 59 4.85 -16.57 21.91
C GLN A 59 4.47 -15.50 20.88
N HIS A 60 5.40 -14.59 20.58
CA HIS A 60 5.12 -13.46 19.69
C HIS A 60 5.62 -13.75 18.29
N PHE A 61 4.73 -13.54 17.31
CA PHE A 61 5.03 -13.58 15.89
C PHE A 61 4.69 -12.22 15.28
N ARG A 62 5.69 -11.55 14.72
CA ARG A 62 5.50 -10.26 14.08
C ARG A 62 5.35 -10.45 12.57
N PHE A 63 4.21 -10.02 12.04
CA PHE A 63 3.96 -9.96 10.61
C PHE A 63 4.33 -8.56 10.09
N ARG A 64 5.11 -8.51 9.01
CA ARG A 64 5.43 -7.26 8.31
C ARG A 64 4.41 -6.97 7.22
N ARG A 65 4.38 -5.75 6.75
CA ARG A 65 3.70 -5.40 5.50
C ARG A 65 4.36 -6.15 4.34
N LEU A 66 3.55 -6.52 3.35
CA LEU A 66 4.06 -7.11 2.11
C LEU A 66 4.70 -6.04 1.23
N THR A 67 5.65 -6.44 0.41
CA THR A 67 6.21 -5.57 -0.62
C THR A 67 5.26 -5.45 -1.81
N GLU A 68 5.47 -4.42 -2.66
CA GLU A 68 4.67 -4.24 -3.88
C GLU A 68 4.77 -5.47 -4.80
N GLU A 69 5.97 -6.07 -4.90
CA GLU A 69 6.22 -7.26 -5.73
C GLU A 69 5.51 -8.51 -5.17
N GLU A 70 5.52 -8.71 -3.85
CA GLU A 70 4.82 -9.82 -3.21
C GLU A 70 3.31 -9.73 -3.44
N ILE A 71 2.74 -8.54 -3.33
CA ILE A 71 1.32 -8.30 -3.61
C ILE A 71 1.04 -8.48 -5.11
N ALA A 72 1.82 -7.87 -6.00
CA ALA A 72 1.65 -7.99 -7.45
C ALA A 72 1.71 -9.46 -7.89
N PHE A 73 2.65 -10.24 -7.35
CA PHE A 73 2.74 -11.68 -7.60
C PHE A 73 1.45 -12.41 -7.20
N LYS A 74 0.88 -12.09 -6.04
CA LYS A 74 -0.36 -12.71 -5.59
C LYS A 74 -1.54 -12.31 -6.47
N LEU A 75 -1.66 -11.03 -6.84
CA LEU A 75 -2.72 -10.53 -7.72
C LEU A 75 -2.66 -11.19 -9.10
N ARG A 76 -1.44 -11.38 -9.65
CA ARG A 76 -1.23 -12.10 -10.91
C ARG A 76 -1.78 -13.51 -10.83
N ARG A 77 -1.45 -14.26 -9.78
CA ARG A 77 -1.97 -15.62 -9.58
C ARG A 77 -3.50 -15.69 -9.51
N ILE A 78 -4.14 -14.67 -8.93
CA ILE A 78 -5.61 -14.59 -8.89
C ILE A 78 -6.15 -14.40 -10.29
N LEU A 79 -5.58 -13.49 -11.09
CA LEU A 79 -6.01 -13.25 -12.48
C LEU A 79 -5.78 -14.46 -13.39
N GLU A 80 -4.63 -15.12 -13.27
CA GLU A 80 -4.32 -16.37 -13.97
C GLU A 80 -5.36 -17.46 -13.67
N ALA A 81 -5.78 -17.59 -12.41
CA ALA A 81 -6.79 -18.58 -12.00
C ALA A 81 -8.19 -18.33 -12.62
N VAL A 82 -8.50 -17.07 -12.97
CA VAL A 82 -9.74 -16.70 -13.67
C VAL A 82 -9.54 -16.51 -15.19
N GLY A 83 -8.35 -16.84 -15.70
CA GLY A 83 -8.03 -16.78 -17.15
C GLY A 83 -7.90 -15.37 -17.71
N ARG A 84 -7.49 -14.40 -16.89
CA ARG A 84 -7.36 -13.01 -17.29
C ARG A 84 -5.91 -12.54 -17.30
N GLU A 85 -5.53 -11.83 -18.34
CA GLU A 85 -4.22 -11.19 -18.46
C GLU A 85 -4.19 -9.82 -17.76
N ALA A 86 -3.00 -9.40 -17.33
CA ALA A 86 -2.78 -8.10 -16.73
C ALA A 86 -1.39 -7.56 -17.09
N GLU A 87 -1.31 -6.24 -17.28
CA GLU A 87 -0.05 -5.53 -17.34
C GLU A 87 0.64 -5.52 -15.97
N GLU A 88 1.95 -5.73 -15.93
CA GLU A 88 2.73 -5.66 -14.69
C GLU A 88 2.55 -4.33 -13.97
N GLU A 89 2.50 -3.24 -14.72
CA GLU A 89 2.30 -1.89 -14.19
C GLU A 89 0.93 -1.70 -13.53
N ALA A 90 -0.10 -2.40 -14.01
CA ALA A 90 -1.42 -2.39 -13.37
C ALA A 90 -1.37 -3.09 -12.01
N LEU A 91 -0.74 -4.26 -11.94
CA LEU A 91 -0.59 -5.03 -10.71
C LEU A 91 0.22 -4.26 -9.65
N LEU A 92 1.32 -3.65 -10.05
CA LEU A 92 2.16 -2.82 -9.17
C LEU A 92 1.43 -1.57 -8.69
N LEU A 93 0.59 -0.95 -9.53
CA LEU A 93 -0.24 0.17 -9.11
C LEU A 93 -1.24 -0.25 -8.04
N LEU A 94 -1.95 -1.37 -8.22
CA LEU A 94 -2.85 -1.91 -7.20
C LEU A 94 -2.12 -2.27 -5.90
N ALA A 95 -0.95 -2.90 -6.02
CA ALA A 95 -0.11 -3.27 -4.88
C ALA A 95 0.33 -2.04 -4.06
N ARG A 96 0.73 -0.97 -4.74
CA ARG A 96 1.10 0.31 -4.13
C ARG A 96 -0.06 0.95 -3.38
N LEU A 97 -1.25 0.98 -4.01
CA LEU A 97 -2.45 1.55 -3.39
C LEU A 97 -2.90 0.78 -2.14
N ALA A 98 -2.57 -0.51 -2.07
CA ALA A 98 -2.86 -1.37 -0.93
C ALA A 98 -1.87 -1.19 0.24
N ASP A 99 -0.77 -0.44 0.07
CA ASP A 99 0.20 -0.10 1.13
C ASP A 99 0.61 -1.28 2.02
N GLY A 100 0.92 -2.41 1.40
CA GLY A 100 1.38 -3.62 2.09
C GLY A 100 0.28 -4.51 2.69
N ALA A 101 -1.01 -4.16 2.50
CA ALA A 101 -2.15 -4.92 2.98
C ALA A 101 -2.76 -5.78 1.85
N LEU A 102 -2.60 -7.11 1.93
CA LEU A 102 -3.09 -8.01 0.87
C LEU A 102 -4.62 -7.97 0.71
N ARG A 103 -5.36 -7.88 1.81
CA ARG A 103 -6.84 -7.78 1.79
C ARG A 103 -7.29 -6.57 0.97
N ASP A 104 -6.64 -5.42 1.15
CA ASP A 104 -6.98 -4.19 0.43
C ASP A 104 -6.64 -4.33 -1.05
N ALA A 105 -5.52 -4.99 -1.39
CA ALA A 105 -5.15 -5.27 -2.77
C ALA A 105 -6.17 -6.19 -3.47
N GLU A 106 -6.61 -7.25 -2.79
CA GLU A 106 -7.64 -8.16 -3.30
C GLU A 106 -8.97 -7.43 -3.49
N SER A 107 -9.39 -6.61 -2.52
CA SER A 107 -10.63 -5.80 -2.62
C SER A 107 -10.56 -4.75 -3.74
N LEU A 108 -9.38 -4.18 -4.00
CA LEU A 108 -9.18 -3.31 -5.15
C LEU A 108 -9.29 -4.10 -6.45
N LEU A 109 -8.67 -5.28 -6.53
CA LEU A 109 -8.71 -6.13 -7.73
C LEU A 109 -10.12 -6.60 -8.07
N GLU A 110 -10.95 -6.93 -7.07
CA GLU A 110 -12.34 -7.38 -7.28
C GLU A 110 -13.15 -6.44 -8.16
N ARG A 111 -12.91 -5.13 -8.08
CA ARG A 111 -13.61 -4.12 -8.91
C ARG A 111 -13.35 -4.29 -10.40
N PHE A 112 -12.25 -4.94 -10.74
CA PHE A 112 -11.80 -5.14 -12.12
C PHE A 112 -12.16 -6.55 -12.66
N LEU A 113 -12.47 -7.52 -11.80
CA LEU A 113 -12.70 -8.90 -12.23
C LEU A 113 -13.89 -9.06 -13.20
N LEU A 114 -14.85 -8.13 -13.14
CA LEU A 114 -16.04 -8.14 -14.01
C LEU A 114 -15.83 -7.40 -15.34
N LEU A 115 -14.70 -6.71 -15.52
CA LEU A 115 -14.40 -6.01 -16.76
C LEU A 115 -13.82 -6.98 -17.78
N GLU A 116 -14.16 -6.82 -19.05
CA GLU A 116 -13.62 -7.64 -20.14
C GLU A 116 -12.22 -7.15 -20.58
N GLY A 117 -11.44 -8.07 -21.13
CA GLY A 117 -10.11 -7.77 -21.65
C GLY A 117 -8.98 -7.78 -20.60
N PRO A 118 -7.72 -7.49 -21.01
CA PRO A 118 -6.58 -7.46 -20.11
C PRO A 118 -6.67 -6.27 -19.15
N LEU A 119 -6.24 -6.48 -17.91
CA LEU A 119 -6.18 -5.39 -16.92
C LEU A 119 -4.99 -4.48 -17.24
N THR A 120 -5.27 -3.28 -17.74
CA THR A 120 -4.25 -2.28 -18.06
C THR A 120 -4.10 -1.24 -16.96
N ARG A 121 -2.93 -0.63 -16.86
CA ARG A 121 -2.69 0.49 -15.94
C ARG A 121 -3.70 1.63 -16.15
N LYS A 122 -3.99 1.98 -17.41
CA LYS A 122 -4.93 3.05 -17.75
C LYS A 122 -6.36 2.76 -17.27
N GLU A 123 -6.78 1.50 -17.30
CA GLU A 123 -8.09 1.10 -16.75
C GLU A 123 -8.12 1.27 -15.23
N VAL A 124 -7.06 0.87 -14.53
CA VAL A 124 -6.94 1.06 -13.08
C VAL A 124 -6.97 2.56 -12.73
N GLU A 125 -6.18 3.38 -13.41
CA GLU A 125 -6.14 4.83 -13.20
C GLU A 125 -7.53 5.45 -13.42
N ARG A 126 -8.20 5.11 -14.52
CA ARG A 126 -9.54 5.63 -14.85
C ARG A 126 -10.58 5.21 -13.81
N ALA A 127 -10.64 3.93 -13.47
CA ALA A 127 -11.65 3.39 -12.55
C ALA A 127 -11.49 3.92 -11.12
N LEU A 128 -10.26 4.24 -10.71
CA LEU A 128 -9.96 4.79 -9.39
C LEU A 128 -9.90 6.32 -9.36
N GLY A 129 -10.13 6.99 -10.50
CA GLY A 129 -10.06 8.45 -10.60
C GLY A 129 -8.65 8.99 -10.33
N LEU A 130 -7.63 8.23 -10.69
CA LEU A 130 -6.23 8.65 -10.54
C LEU A 130 -5.81 9.47 -11.77
N PRO A 131 -5.05 10.55 -11.59
CA PRO A 131 -4.52 11.32 -12.69
C PRO A 131 -3.55 10.48 -13.53
N PRO A 132 -3.54 10.63 -14.88
CA PRO A 132 -2.60 9.95 -15.74
C PRO A 132 -1.15 10.24 -15.34
N ARG A 133 -0.33 9.19 -15.24
CA ARG A 133 1.08 9.32 -14.82
C ARG A 133 1.86 10.27 -15.72
N GLU A 134 1.62 10.23 -17.02
CA GLU A 134 2.27 11.09 -18.01
C GLU A 134 2.02 12.58 -17.71
N ALA A 135 0.77 12.92 -17.37
CA ALA A 135 0.41 14.29 -17.04
C ALA A 135 1.07 14.76 -15.73
N LEU A 136 1.13 13.89 -14.73
CA LEU A 136 1.85 14.17 -13.47
C LEU A 136 3.36 14.34 -13.71
N ALA A 137 3.95 13.50 -14.58
CA ALA A 137 5.35 13.59 -14.95
C ALA A 137 5.67 14.90 -15.70
N GLU A 138 4.76 15.38 -16.55
CA GLU A 138 4.89 16.67 -17.25
C GLU A 138 4.83 17.86 -16.27
N ILE A 139 3.90 17.82 -15.30
CA ILE A 139 3.82 18.83 -14.22
C ILE A 139 5.13 18.83 -13.41
N ALA A 140 5.59 17.67 -12.97
CA ALA A 140 6.82 17.54 -12.20
C ALA A 140 8.05 18.04 -12.96
N ALA A 141 8.16 17.72 -14.25
CA ALA A 141 9.23 18.19 -15.11
C ALA A 141 9.18 19.73 -15.34
N SER A 142 7.98 20.30 -15.46
CA SER A 142 7.80 21.76 -15.59
C SER A 142 8.20 22.48 -14.30
N LEU A 143 7.82 21.96 -13.13
CA LEU A 143 8.25 22.47 -11.82
C LEU A 143 9.77 22.39 -11.65
N ALA A 144 10.38 21.27 -11.99
CA ALA A 144 11.82 21.08 -11.90
C ALA A 144 12.63 22.03 -12.80
N ARG A 145 12.03 22.46 -13.92
CA ARG A 145 12.62 23.46 -14.83
C ARG A 145 12.32 24.92 -14.44
N GLY A 146 11.60 25.15 -13.34
CA GLY A 146 11.18 26.49 -12.91
C GLY A 146 10.03 27.10 -13.73
N LYS A 147 9.35 26.30 -14.57
CA LYS A 147 8.21 26.74 -15.38
C LYS A 147 6.89 26.64 -14.61
N THR A 148 6.78 27.40 -13.54
CA THR A 148 5.65 27.32 -12.60
C THR A 148 4.30 27.59 -13.26
N ALA A 149 4.22 28.57 -14.17
CA ALA A 149 2.97 28.90 -14.87
C ALA A 149 2.46 27.73 -15.74
N GLU A 150 3.38 27.02 -16.43
CA GLU A 150 3.07 25.84 -17.23
C GLU A 150 2.56 24.71 -16.34
N ALA A 151 3.25 24.42 -15.22
CA ALA A 151 2.84 23.41 -14.26
C ALA A 151 1.46 23.66 -13.66
N LEU A 152 1.18 24.92 -13.26
CA LEU A 152 -0.12 25.32 -12.74
C LEU A 152 -1.23 25.22 -13.81
N GLY A 153 -0.93 25.55 -15.06
CA GLY A 153 -1.86 25.39 -16.18
C GLY A 153 -2.27 23.92 -16.39
N LEU A 154 -1.29 23.01 -16.35
CA LEU A 154 -1.53 21.57 -16.44
C LEU A 154 -2.36 21.05 -15.25
N ALA A 155 -1.99 21.42 -14.03
CA ALA A 155 -2.73 21.03 -12.82
C ALA A 155 -4.18 21.53 -12.84
N ARG A 156 -4.41 22.79 -13.29
CA ARG A 156 -5.75 23.37 -13.44
C ARG A 156 -6.59 22.61 -14.47
N ARG A 157 -5.99 22.18 -15.57
CA ARG A 157 -6.66 21.37 -16.60
C ARG A 157 -7.14 20.04 -16.01
N LEU A 158 -6.25 19.29 -15.34
CA LEU A 158 -6.62 18.04 -14.69
C LEU A 158 -7.71 18.21 -13.62
N TYR A 159 -7.64 19.30 -12.86
CA TYR A 159 -8.71 19.62 -11.91
C TYR A 159 -10.05 19.88 -12.64
N GLY A 160 -10.03 20.60 -13.76
CA GLY A 160 -11.21 20.81 -14.61
C GLY A 160 -11.78 19.54 -15.25
N GLU A 161 -10.94 18.52 -15.47
CA GLU A 161 -11.31 17.17 -15.91
C GLU A 161 -11.89 16.31 -14.80
N GLY A 162 -11.92 16.80 -13.54
CA GLY A 162 -12.55 16.14 -12.41
C GLY A 162 -11.60 15.40 -11.48
N TYR A 163 -10.27 15.45 -11.70
CA TYR A 163 -9.32 14.81 -10.77
C TYR A 163 -9.23 15.58 -9.46
N ALA A 164 -9.34 14.85 -8.33
CA ALA A 164 -9.28 15.46 -7.00
C ALA A 164 -7.90 16.08 -6.73
N PRO A 165 -7.81 17.27 -6.12
CA PRO A 165 -6.53 17.89 -5.77
C PRO A 165 -5.63 17.01 -4.94
N ARG A 166 -6.19 16.22 -4.02
CA ARG A 166 -5.45 15.28 -3.20
C ARG A 166 -4.76 14.21 -4.06
N SER A 167 -5.46 13.66 -5.07
CA SER A 167 -4.89 12.66 -5.99
C SER A 167 -3.77 13.25 -6.84
N LEU A 168 -3.90 14.52 -7.28
CA LEU A 168 -2.84 15.23 -8.00
C LEU A 168 -1.59 15.39 -7.13
N VAL A 169 -1.74 15.84 -5.88
CA VAL A 169 -0.61 16.03 -4.95
C VAL A 169 0.05 14.70 -4.61
N SER A 170 -0.74 13.69 -4.27
CA SER A 170 -0.20 12.35 -3.95
C SER A 170 0.55 11.76 -5.15
N GLY A 171 0.00 11.86 -6.35
CA GLY A 171 0.66 11.38 -7.55
C GLY A 171 1.95 12.16 -7.89
N LEU A 172 1.97 13.47 -7.68
CA LEU A 172 3.19 14.28 -7.86
C LEU A 172 4.28 13.90 -6.86
N LEU A 173 3.93 13.65 -5.60
CA LEU A 173 4.88 13.18 -4.58
C LEU A 173 5.53 11.86 -5.00
N GLU A 174 4.74 10.93 -5.56
CA GLU A 174 5.27 9.67 -6.09
C GLU A 174 6.25 9.90 -7.25
N VAL A 175 5.87 10.71 -8.24
CA VAL A 175 6.74 11.04 -9.39
C VAL A 175 8.05 11.69 -8.94
N PHE A 176 8.00 12.61 -7.97
CA PHE A 176 9.21 13.24 -7.41
C PHE A 176 10.07 12.26 -6.64
N ARG A 177 9.47 11.38 -5.81
CA ARG A 177 10.19 10.34 -5.06
C ARG A 177 10.95 9.41 -6.00
N GLU A 178 10.28 8.92 -7.03
CA GLU A 178 10.90 8.07 -8.05
C GLU A 178 12.02 8.81 -8.80
N GLY A 179 11.77 10.08 -9.16
CA GLY A 179 12.78 10.92 -9.78
C GLY A 179 14.01 11.12 -8.93
N LEU A 180 13.86 11.30 -7.62
CA LEU A 180 14.97 11.38 -6.67
C LEU A 180 15.74 10.06 -6.59
N TYR A 181 15.05 8.93 -6.44
CA TYR A 181 15.71 7.62 -6.40
C TYR A 181 16.52 7.36 -7.67
N ALA A 182 15.94 7.64 -8.83
CA ALA A 182 16.65 7.52 -10.10
C ALA A 182 17.84 8.49 -10.22
N ALA A 183 17.70 9.71 -9.70
CA ALA A 183 18.78 10.71 -9.73
C ALA A 183 19.99 10.30 -8.88
N PHE A 184 19.75 9.63 -7.74
CA PHE A 184 20.81 9.14 -6.85
C PHE A 184 21.25 7.69 -7.15
N GLY A 185 20.74 7.07 -8.20
CA GLY A 185 21.10 5.69 -8.56
C GLY A 185 20.60 4.64 -7.58
N LEU A 186 19.61 4.99 -6.75
CA LEU A 186 18.93 4.07 -5.87
C LEU A 186 17.94 3.28 -6.72
N ALA A 187 18.37 2.10 -7.18
CA ALA A 187 17.52 1.17 -7.91
C ALA A 187 16.43 0.60 -6.99
N GLY A 188 15.22 0.46 -7.49
CA GLY A 188 14.23 -0.32 -6.79
C GLY A 188 12.77 0.08 -6.93
N THR A 189 12.40 0.87 -7.93
CA THR A 189 10.98 0.94 -8.30
C THR A 189 10.79 0.19 -9.62
N PRO A 190 9.92 -0.83 -9.67
CA PRO A 190 9.59 -1.56 -10.90
C PRO A 190 8.73 -0.72 -11.85
N LEU A 191 8.66 0.59 -11.66
CA LEU A 191 7.91 1.52 -12.50
C LEU A 191 8.78 2.08 -13.62
N PRO A 192 8.15 2.47 -14.75
CA PRO A 192 8.85 3.13 -15.85
C PRO A 192 9.67 4.31 -15.33
N ALA A 193 10.89 4.42 -15.86
CA ALA A 193 11.80 5.48 -15.44
C ALA A 193 11.13 6.86 -15.50
N PRO A 194 11.33 7.72 -14.50
CA PRO A 194 10.84 9.09 -14.54
C PRO A 194 11.43 9.83 -15.73
N PRO A 195 10.75 10.89 -16.25
CA PRO A 195 11.23 11.61 -17.43
C PRO A 195 12.70 12.03 -17.27
N PRO A 196 13.55 11.83 -18.29
CA PRO A 196 14.97 12.22 -18.23
C PRO A 196 15.17 13.71 -17.83
N ALA A 197 14.25 14.58 -18.23
CA ALA A 197 14.27 15.99 -17.86
C ALA A 197 14.10 16.21 -16.34
N LEU A 198 13.27 15.40 -15.67
CA LEU A 198 13.11 15.47 -14.21
C LEU A 198 14.38 14.98 -13.50
N ILE A 199 14.95 13.85 -13.94
CA ILE A 199 16.19 13.31 -13.39
C ILE A 199 17.33 14.32 -13.54
N ALA A 200 17.49 14.92 -14.71
CA ALA A 200 18.51 15.95 -14.95
C ALA A 200 18.36 17.18 -14.07
N ALA A 201 17.12 17.66 -13.91
CA ALA A 201 16.83 18.83 -13.07
C ALA A 201 17.09 18.55 -11.58
N LEU A 202 16.75 17.35 -11.08
CA LEU A 202 17.02 16.95 -9.70
C LEU A 202 18.52 16.76 -9.44
N ARG A 203 19.27 16.18 -10.38
CA ARG A 203 20.74 16.04 -10.29
C ARG A 203 21.49 17.38 -10.30
N SER A 204 21.00 18.35 -11.05
CA SER A 204 21.62 19.68 -11.11
C SER A 204 21.43 20.52 -9.84
N GLY A 205 20.78 19.93 -8.80
CA GLY A 205 20.44 20.62 -7.58
C GLY A 205 19.63 21.86 -7.94
N GLY A 206 18.34 21.67 -8.24
CA GLY A 206 17.48 22.79 -8.64
C GLY A 206 17.79 23.98 -7.74
N LYS A 207 18.47 24.98 -8.29
CA LYS A 207 18.62 26.26 -7.62
C LYS A 207 17.22 26.79 -7.46
N PHE A 208 16.58 26.48 -6.35
CA PHE A 208 15.49 27.30 -5.84
C PHE A 208 16.14 28.69 -5.72
N ARG A 209 16.00 29.47 -6.76
CA ARG A 209 16.29 30.89 -6.67
C ARG A 209 15.39 31.40 -5.56
N GLU A 210 16.01 31.80 -4.46
CA GLU A 210 15.48 32.83 -3.58
C GLU A 210 15.15 34.00 -4.51
N GLY A 211 13.94 34.04 -5.01
CA GLY A 211 13.43 34.97 -5.98
C GLY A 211 12.67 36.05 -5.26
N ASN A 212 13.34 37.16 -5.10
CA ASN A 212 12.81 38.52 -4.96
C ASN A 212 11.89 38.80 -3.78
N ARG A 213 12.53 39.47 -2.85
CA ARG A 213 11.89 40.49 -2.00
C ARG A 213 11.24 41.57 -2.83
#